data_46de8327b14ba04c63a7e9929f11c2f8
#
_entry.id   46de8327b14ba04c63a7e9929f11c2f8
#
_cell.length_a   1.000
_cell.length_b   1.000
_cell.length_c   1.000
_cell.angle_alpha   90.00
_cell.angle_beta   90.00
_cell.angle_gamma   90.00
#
_symmetry.space_group_name_H-M   'P 1'
#
loop_
_entity.id
_entity.type
_entity.pdbx_description
1 polymer ?
#
loop_
_entity_poly.entity_id
_entity_poly.type
_entity_poly.pdbx_seq_one_letter_code
_entity_poly.pdbx_strand_id
1 'polypeptide(L)'
;MQRCLQLAALGLGTVQPNPMVGAVIVHHDKVIGEGWHRKYGDPHAEVNAINSVKNRDLLKESTIYVSLEPCSHFGKTPPCADLIIQNQIPKVVIAASDPNKKVSGKGIQKLKEANIEVVKDVLLEQSILLNKRFFTYQILHRPYIILKWAQTIDGFMDVERGSDTTPESYWITNRSLRILAHKMRDEEQAILVGYNTFINDKPQLTNRLFGSHQPLRCVATSTSESMPEETQNLDFLFLNEEPNQIINALYDRKIQSVIIEGGRKTLEHFIAADLWDEAVVFEGNQSWKKGLKAPILNLEPSDVKEFIDNTVRYYHNPSSQIFNAYTQYFK
;
A
#
# COMPACT_ATOMS: atom_id res chain seq x y z
N MET A 1 -0.46 17.90 -13.02
CA MET A 1 -0.56 16.48 -12.61
C MET A 1 0.35 16.13 -11.43
N GLN A 2 1.60 16.52 -11.39
CA GLN A 2 2.47 16.20 -10.24
C GLN A 2 1.89 16.66 -8.90
N ARG A 3 1.26 17.84 -8.85
CA ARG A 3 0.56 18.33 -7.65
C ARG A 3 -0.62 17.43 -7.24
N CYS A 4 -1.36 16.85 -8.22
CA CYS A 4 -2.42 15.88 -7.93
C CYS A 4 -1.87 14.64 -7.22
N LEU A 5 -0.72 14.11 -7.68
CA LEU A 5 -0.08 12.96 -7.07
C LEU A 5 0.43 13.26 -5.65
N GLN A 6 0.98 14.47 -5.42
CA GLN A 6 1.38 14.90 -4.07
C GLN A 6 0.19 14.97 -3.11
N LEU A 7 -0.94 15.53 -3.58
CA LEU A 7 -2.17 15.59 -2.80
C LEU A 7 -2.74 14.20 -2.54
N ALA A 8 -2.77 13.34 -3.55
CA ALA A 8 -3.24 11.96 -3.44
C ALA A 8 -2.46 11.18 -2.36
N ALA A 9 -1.14 11.36 -2.30
CA ALA A 9 -0.27 10.69 -1.32
C ALA A 9 -0.66 10.97 0.14
N LEU A 10 -1.34 12.10 0.42
CA LEU A 10 -1.83 12.43 1.77
C LEU A 10 -2.96 11.49 2.25
N GLY A 11 -3.54 10.69 1.35
CA GLY A 11 -4.55 9.69 1.66
C GLY A 11 -3.99 8.32 2.07
N LEU A 12 -2.66 8.13 2.07
CA LEU A 12 -2.05 6.85 2.41
C LEU A 12 -2.44 6.40 3.83
N GLY A 13 -2.84 5.13 3.97
CA GLY A 13 -3.29 4.54 5.23
C GLY A 13 -4.73 4.90 5.66
N THR A 14 -5.38 5.90 5.04
CA THR A 14 -6.69 6.40 5.51
C THR A 14 -7.85 6.17 4.54
N VAL A 15 -7.57 6.07 3.25
CA VAL A 15 -8.63 5.99 2.21
C VAL A 15 -9.03 4.57 1.84
N GLN A 16 -8.25 3.57 2.23
CA GLN A 16 -8.50 2.16 1.89
C GLN A 16 -9.90 1.71 2.32
N PRO A 17 -10.58 0.91 1.49
CA PRO A 17 -10.12 0.26 0.25
C PRO A 17 -10.20 1.14 -1.02
N ASN A 18 -10.52 2.43 -0.90
CA ASN A 18 -10.52 3.35 -2.04
C ASN A 18 -9.07 3.67 -2.48
N PRO A 19 -8.86 4.04 -3.75
CA PRO A 19 -7.57 4.55 -4.21
C PRO A 19 -7.27 5.93 -3.62
N MET A 20 -5.98 6.27 -3.56
CA MET A 20 -5.52 7.62 -3.29
C MET A 20 -5.74 8.49 -4.52
N VAL A 21 -6.56 9.53 -4.39
CA VAL A 21 -6.88 10.45 -5.49
C VAL A 21 -6.65 11.88 -5.05
N GLY A 22 -6.03 12.65 -5.95
CA GLY A 22 -5.86 14.09 -5.83
C GLY A 22 -6.37 14.80 -7.07
N ALA A 23 -6.91 15.99 -6.90
CA ALA A 23 -7.41 16.83 -7.96
C ALA A 23 -6.95 18.28 -7.82
N VAL A 24 -6.65 18.91 -8.96
CA VAL A 24 -6.21 20.31 -9.04
C VAL A 24 -6.95 21.00 -10.16
N ILE A 25 -7.46 22.21 -9.90
CA ILE A 25 -8.16 23.03 -10.89
C ILE A 25 -7.30 24.23 -11.26
N VAL A 26 -7.08 24.40 -12.56
CA VAL A 26 -6.22 25.44 -13.12
C VAL A 26 -7.02 26.33 -14.07
N HIS A 27 -6.94 27.64 -13.86
CA HIS A 27 -7.50 28.68 -14.72
C HIS A 27 -6.37 29.65 -15.13
N HIS A 28 -6.14 29.78 -16.44
CA HIS A 28 -5.06 30.61 -16.99
C HIS A 28 -3.72 30.47 -16.24
N ASP A 29 -3.19 29.21 -16.18
CA ASP A 29 -1.95 28.82 -15.53
C ASP A 29 -1.90 29.06 -14.00
N LYS A 30 -3.02 29.44 -13.37
CA LYS A 30 -3.11 29.60 -11.91
C LYS A 30 -3.93 28.48 -11.30
N VAL A 31 -3.42 27.87 -10.24
CA VAL A 31 -4.19 26.95 -9.42
C VAL A 31 -5.24 27.73 -8.65
N ILE A 32 -6.51 27.39 -8.85
CA ILE A 32 -7.66 28.04 -8.19
C ILE A 32 -8.39 27.11 -7.22
N GLY A 33 -8.13 25.80 -7.30
CA GLY A 33 -8.71 24.80 -6.40
C GLY A 33 -7.85 23.55 -6.30
N GLU A 34 -7.82 22.95 -5.11
CA GLU A 34 -7.10 21.72 -4.80
C GLU A 34 -7.92 20.84 -3.87
N GLY A 35 -7.79 19.51 -4.03
CA GLY A 35 -8.45 18.55 -3.16
C GLY A 35 -7.85 17.16 -3.27
N TRP A 36 -8.05 16.34 -2.24
CA TRP A 36 -7.72 14.93 -2.25
C TRP A 36 -8.77 14.13 -1.50
N HIS A 37 -8.86 12.85 -1.76
CA HIS A 37 -9.68 11.95 -0.96
C HIS A 37 -9.00 11.74 0.40
N ARG A 38 -9.64 12.19 1.48
CA ARG A 38 -9.00 12.28 2.80
C ARG A 38 -9.13 11.00 3.62
N LYS A 39 -10.30 10.38 3.56
CA LYS A 39 -10.63 9.19 4.33
C LYS A 39 -11.74 8.39 3.64
N TYR A 40 -11.75 7.09 3.83
CA TYR A 40 -12.83 6.23 3.34
C TYR A 40 -14.21 6.74 3.78
N GLY A 41 -15.09 6.94 2.80
CA GLY A 41 -16.45 7.44 3.01
C GLY A 41 -16.59 8.96 2.94
N ASP A 42 -15.51 9.72 2.95
CA ASP A 42 -15.49 11.16 2.77
C ASP A 42 -15.64 11.56 1.27
N PRO A 43 -15.87 12.85 0.96
CA PRO A 43 -15.90 13.34 -0.41
C PRO A 43 -14.65 13.00 -1.22
N HIS A 44 -14.84 12.72 -2.51
CA HIS A 44 -13.76 12.47 -3.44
C HIS A 44 -12.90 13.71 -3.71
N ALA A 45 -11.74 13.52 -4.31
CA ALA A 45 -10.78 14.59 -4.59
C ALA A 45 -11.37 15.71 -5.44
N GLU A 46 -12.13 15.35 -6.47
CA GLU A 46 -12.78 16.28 -7.39
C GLU A 46 -13.80 17.16 -6.66
N VAL A 47 -14.58 16.57 -5.75
CA VAL A 47 -15.55 17.31 -4.91
C VAL A 47 -14.81 18.32 -4.05
N ASN A 48 -13.73 17.88 -3.39
CA ASN A 48 -12.93 18.73 -2.52
C ASN A 48 -12.26 19.86 -3.32
N ALA A 49 -11.72 19.57 -4.51
CA ALA A 49 -11.08 20.54 -5.38
C ALA A 49 -12.10 21.61 -5.87
N ILE A 50 -13.27 21.20 -6.37
CA ILE A 50 -14.31 22.10 -6.83
C ILE A 50 -14.84 22.96 -5.67
N ASN A 51 -15.04 22.38 -4.48
CA ASN A 51 -15.50 23.11 -3.31
C ASN A 51 -14.47 24.12 -2.75
N SER A 52 -13.20 23.95 -3.04
CA SER A 52 -12.15 24.87 -2.63
C SER A 52 -12.06 26.13 -3.51
N VAL A 53 -12.70 26.12 -4.69
CA VAL A 53 -12.70 27.27 -5.61
C VAL A 53 -13.60 28.39 -5.08
N LYS A 54 -13.02 29.58 -4.84
CA LYS A 54 -13.72 30.74 -4.30
C LYS A 54 -14.71 31.33 -5.30
N ASN A 55 -14.28 31.55 -6.54
CA ASN A 55 -15.13 32.07 -7.63
C ASN A 55 -15.43 30.93 -8.61
N ARG A 56 -16.65 30.38 -8.51
CA ARG A 56 -17.07 29.22 -9.31
C ARG A 56 -17.31 29.54 -10.80
N ASP A 57 -17.49 30.79 -11.18
CA ASP A 57 -17.65 31.17 -12.59
C ASP A 57 -16.40 30.85 -13.40
N LEU A 58 -15.22 30.88 -12.75
CA LEU A 58 -13.94 30.52 -13.39
C LEU A 58 -13.85 29.04 -13.82
N LEU A 59 -14.68 28.16 -13.25
CA LEU A 59 -14.70 26.74 -13.60
C LEU A 59 -14.97 26.49 -15.08
N LYS A 60 -15.80 27.35 -15.69
CA LYS A 60 -16.21 27.25 -17.11
C LYS A 60 -15.07 27.52 -18.11
N GLU A 61 -13.96 28.06 -17.63
CA GLU A 61 -12.75 28.34 -18.41
C GLU A 61 -11.52 27.63 -17.84
N SER A 62 -11.74 26.63 -16.98
CA SER A 62 -10.66 25.92 -16.25
C SER A 62 -10.42 24.51 -16.77
N THR A 63 -9.25 23.98 -16.43
CA THR A 63 -8.89 22.57 -16.59
C THR A 63 -8.84 21.91 -15.22
N ILE A 64 -9.51 20.77 -15.05
CA ILE A 64 -9.34 19.92 -13.89
C ILE A 64 -8.34 18.78 -14.19
N TYR A 65 -7.35 18.61 -13.33
CA TYR A 65 -6.40 17.53 -13.33
C TYR A 65 -6.78 16.54 -12.24
N VAL A 66 -6.83 15.25 -12.53
CA VAL A 66 -7.17 14.18 -11.57
C VAL A 66 -6.19 13.02 -11.70
N SER A 67 -5.69 12.51 -10.59
CA SER A 67 -4.72 11.41 -10.60
C SER A 67 -5.31 10.05 -11.00
N LEU A 68 -6.65 9.91 -11.03
CA LEU A 68 -7.35 8.69 -11.44
C LEU A 68 -8.65 9.09 -12.18
N GLU A 69 -9.16 8.21 -13.03
CA GLU A 69 -10.41 8.40 -13.76
C GLU A 69 -11.57 8.79 -12.82
N PRO A 70 -12.30 9.89 -13.09
CA PRO A 70 -13.47 10.29 -12.33
C PRO A 70 -14.56 9.21 -12.35
N CYS A 71 -15.12 8.90 -11.18
CA CYS A 71 -16.14 7.87 -11.06
C CYS A 71 -17.44 8.26 -11.82
N SER A 72 -18.12 7.22 -12.37
CA SER A 72 -19.35 7.36 -13.16
C SER A 72 -20.59 6.72 -12.52
N HIS A 73 -20.42 5.98 -11.42
CA HIS A 73 -21.50 5.30 -10.72
C HIS A 73 -21.94 6.05 -9.48
N PHE A 74 -23.21 5.97 -9.15
CA PHE A 74 -23.75 6.45 -7.88
C PHE A 74 -23.27 5.57 -6.74
N GLY A 75 -22.52 6.18 -5.82
CA GLY A 75 -22.14 5.57 -4.56
C GLY A 75 -22.89 6.23 -3.40
N LYS A 76 -22.17 6.60 -2.34
CA LYS A 76 -22.71 7.44 -1.26
C LYS A 76 -22.91 8.90 -1.71
N THR A 77 -22.24 9.32 -2.77
CA THR A 77 -22.32 10.66 -3.39
C THR A 77 -22.57 10.51 -4.88
N PRO A 78 -23.09 11.58 -5.54
CA PRO A 78 -23.20 11.60 -7.00
C PRO A 78 -21.83 11.38 -7.67
N PRO A 79 -21.82 10.83 -8.91
CA PRO A 79 -20.58 10.59 -9.66
C PRO A 79 -19.76 11.85 -9.89
N CYS A 80 -18.42 11.75 -9.76
CA CYS A 80 -17.55 12.89 -10.01
C CYS A 80 -17.60 13.38 -11.47
N ALA A 81 -17.80 12.48 -12.43
CA ALA A 81 -18.00 12.87 -13.83
C ALA A 81 -19.22 13.79 -13.99
N ASP A 82 -20.33 13.51 -13.29
CA ASP A 82 -21.53 14.38 -13.32
C ASP A 82 -21.25 15.74 -12.69
N LEU A 83 -20.51 15.76 -11.59
CA LEU A 83 -20.15 17.01 -10.93
C LEU A 83 -19.29 17.90 -11.84
N ILE A 84 -18.35 17.33 -12.58
CA ILE A 84 -17.52 18.05 -13.56
C ILE A 84 -18.39 18.62 -14.67
N ILE A 85 -19.32 17.82 -15.22
CA ILE A 85 -20.29 18.26 -16.26
C ILE A 85 -21.20 19.40 -15.75
N GLN A 86 -21.78 19.24 -14.56
CA GLN A 86 -22.63 20.24 -13.93
C GLN A 86 -21.96 21.61 -13.74
N ASN A 87 -20.65 21.57 -13.38
CA ASN A 87 -19.84 22.76 -13.23
C ASN A 87 -19.30 23.31 -14.56
N GLN A 88 -19.63 22.69 -15.69
CA GLN A 88 -19.27 23.10 -17.05
C GLN A 88 -17.73 23.24 -17.24
N ILE A 89 -16.93 22.38 -16.58
CA ILE A 89 -15.49 22.41 -16.74
C ILE A 89 -15.14 21.81 -18.12
N PRO A 90 -14.51 22.60 -19.03
CA PRO A 90 -14.40 22.20 -20.45
C PRO A 90 -13.32 21.15 -20.71
N LYS A 91 -12.38 20.95 -19.77
CA LYS A 91 -11.21 20.06 -19.97
C LYS A 91 -10.87 19.28 -18.71
N VAL A 92 -10.61 17.97 -18.90
CA VAL A 92 -10.17 17.04 -17.85
C VAL A 92 -8.87 16.37 -18.26
N VAL A 93 -7.88 16.38 -17.39
CA VAL A 93 -6.61 15.69 -17.58
C VAL A 93 -6.49 14.60 -16.52
N ILE A 94 -6.29 13.34 -16.97
CA ILE A 94 -6.32 12.12 -16.14
C ILE A 94 -4.95 11.46 -16.17
N ALA A 95 -4.44 11.00 -15.01
CA ALA A 95 -3.17 10.29 -14.97
C ALA A 95 -3.35 8.80 -15.33
N ALA A 96 -4.28 8.10 -14.70
CA ALA A 96 -4.54 6.67 -14.93
C ALA A 96 -6.04 6.39 -15.06
N SER A 97 -6.39 5.40 -15.89
CA SER A 97 -7.75 4.86 -15.93
C SER A 97 -8.02 3.97 -14.71
N ASP A 98 -9.27 3.89 -14.26
CA ASP A 98 -9.65 3.05 -13.12
C ASP A 98 -9.87 1.61 -13.58
N PRO A 99 -9.15 0.59 -13.02
CA PRO A 99 -9.34 -0.82 -13.38
C PRO A 99 -10.63 -1.43 -12.82
N ASN A 100 -11.32 -0.75 -11.93
CA ASN A 100 -12.57 -1.25 -11.37
C ASN A 100 -13.63 -1.33 -12.47
N LYS A 101 -14.14 -2.55 -12.77
CA LYS A 101 -15.14 -2.83 -13.80
C LYS A 101 -16.40 -1.95 -13.72
N LYS A 102 -16.72 -1.38 -12.56
CA LYS A 102 -17.84 -0.45 -12.38
C LYS A 102 -17.56 0.95 -12.94
N VAL A 103 -16.28 1.34 -13.01
CA VAL A 103 -15.81 2.67 -13.42
C VAL A 103 -15.18 2.62 -14.80
N SER A 104 -14.29 1.67 -15.02
CA SER A 104 -13.40 1.50 -16.19
C SER A 104 -13.92 2.07 -17.50
N GLY A 105 -13.37 3.19 -17.94
CA GLY A 105 -13.71 3.90 -19.19
C GLY A 105 -15.06 4.64 -19.20
N LYS A 106 -15.96 4.35 -18.26
CA LYS A 106 -17.33 4.93 -18.26
C LYS A 106 -17.33 6.41 -17.85
N GLY A 107 -16.44 6.80 -16.93
CA GLY A 107 -16.27 8.19 -16.54
C GLY A 107 -15.75 9.03 -17.72
N ILE A 108 -14.73 8.52 -18.39
CA ILE A 108 -14.13 9.13 -19.58
C ILE A 108 -15.16 9.23 -20.71
N GLN A 109 -15.90 8.15 -20.97
CA GLN A 109 -16.94 8.14 -22.01
C GLN A 109 -18.00 9.21 -21.73
N LYS A 110 -18.51 9.28 -20.50
CA LYS A 110 -19.54 10.24 -20.08
C LYS A 110 -19.08 11.70 -20.24
N LEU A 111 -17.81 11.99 -19.89
CA LEU A 111 -17.22 13.32 -20.10
C LEU A 111 -17.15 13.68 -21.59
N LYS A 112 -16.73 12.73 -22.45
CA LYS A 112 -16.67 12.93 -23.90
C LYS A 112 -18.05 13.13 -24.53
N GLU A 113 -19.07 12.38 -24.11
CA GLU A 113 -20.47 12.55 -24.53
C GLU A 113 -21.04 13.94 -24.17
N ALA A 114 -20.52 14.54 -23.09
CA ALA A 114 -20.84 15.92 -22.71
C ALA A 114 -19.98 16.98 -23.42
N ASN A 115 -19.22 16.62 -24.47
CA ASN A 115 -18.30 17.49 -25.22
C ASN A 115 -17.16 18.08 -24.35
N ILE A 116 -16.72 17.40 -23.31
CA ILE A 116 -15.57 17.79 -22.49
C ILE A 116 -14.30 17.19 -23.10
N GLU A 117 -13.27 18.01 -23.28
CA GLU A 117 -11.96 17.55 -23.72
C GLU A 117 -11.32 16.67 -22.65
N VAL A 118 -10.92 15.43 -23.01
CA VAL A 118 -10.27 14.47 -22.07
C VAL A 118 -8.88 14.11 -22.59
N VAL A 119 -7.86 14.45 -21.80
CA VAL A 119 -6.47 14.03 -22.00
C VAL A 119 -6.14 12.94 -20.98
N LYS A 120 -5.53 11.83 -21.41
CA LYS A 120 -5.21 10.67 -20.56
C LYS A 120 -3.70 10.41 -20.46
N ASP A 121 -3.36 9.55 -19.50
CA ASP A 121 -2.06 8.93 -19.34
C ASP A 121 -0.93 9.93 -19.00
N VAL A 122 -1.28 11.05 -18.37
CA VAL A 122 -0.33 12.08 -17.94
C VAL A 122 0.29 11.70 -16.59
N LEU A 123 1.58 11.36 -16.58
CA LEU A 123 2.31 10.78 -15.47
C LEU A 123 1.72 9.43 -15.02
N LEU A 124 1.37 8.59 -16.00
CA LEU A 124 0.72 7.31 -15.79
C LEU A 124 1.51 6.41 -14.83
N GLU A 125 2.80 6.22 -15.08
CA GLU A 125 3.64 5.34 -14.27
C GLU A 125 3.67 5.78 -12.79
N GLN A 126 3.85 7.07 -12.54
CA GLN A 126 3.86 7.64 -11.19
C GLN A 126 2.50 7.44 -10.48
N SER A 127 1.38 7.54 -11.22
CA SER A 127 0.05 7.30 -10.68
C SER A 127 -0.17 5.83 -10.31
N ILE A 128 0.32 4.90 -11.14
CA ILE A 128 0.26 3.46 -10.87
C ILE A 128 1.12 3.11 -9.65
N LEU A 129 2.35 3.61 -9.58
CA LEU A 129 3.24 3.36 -8.44
C LEU A 129 2.69 3.93 -7.12
N LEU A 130 2.08 5.11 -7.17
CA LEU A 130 1.39 5.68 -6.01
C LEU A 130 0.28 4.77 -5.50
N ASN A 131 -0.55 4.25 -6.40
CA ASN A 131 -1.69 3.39 -6.10
C ASN A 131 -1.40 1.88 -6.28
N LYS A 132 -0.12 1.45 -6.16
CA LYS A 132 0.30 0.07 -6.42
C LYS A 132 -0.53 -0.97 -5.68
N ARG A 133 -0.93 -0.71 -4.43
CA ARG A 133 -1.78 -1.59 -3.62
C ARG A 133 -3.16 -1.78 -4.24
N PHE A 134 -3.81 -0.69 -4.62
CA PHE A 134 -5.11 -0.69 -5.28
C PHE A 134 -5.06 -1.38 -6.65
N PHE A 135 -4.09 -1.04 -7.49
CA PHE A 135 -3.96 -1.65 -8.82
C PHE A 135 -3.64 -3.14 -8.74
N THR A 136 -2.73 -3.57 -7.84
CA THR A 136 -2.44 -4.98 -7.61
C THR A 136 -3.69 -5.75 -7.22
N TYR A 137 -4.46 -5.22 -6.27
CA TYR A 137 -5.69 -5.85 -5.82
C TYR A 137 -6.73 -5.97 -6.94
N GLN A 138 -6.93 -4.93 -7.73
CA GLN A 138 -7.96 -4.90 -8.79
C GLN A 138 -7.58 -5.72 -10.04
N ILE A 139 -6.31 -5.76 -10.39
CA ILE A 139 -5.83 -6.37 -11.65
C ILE A 139 -5.31 -7.78 -11.42
N LEU A 140 -4.51 -7.99 -10.36
CA LEU A 140 -3.87 -9.28 -10.08
C LEU A 140 -4.66 -10.13 -9.08
N HIS A 141 -5.77 -9.60 -8.55
CA HIS A 141 -6.66 -10.30 -7.61
C HIS A 141 -5.94 -10.85 -6.38
N ARG A 142 -4.99 -10.08 -5.85
CA ARG A 142 -4.25 -10.37 -4.63
C ARG A 142 -3.85 -9.09 -3.89
N PRO A 143 -3.52 -9.16 -2.60
CA PRO A 143 -2.88 -8.02 -1.91
C PRO A 143 -1.50 -7.70 -2.50
N TYR A 144 -1.07 -6.46 -2.35
CA TYR A 144 0.32 -6.04 -2.51
C TYR A 144 1.13 -6.55 -1.31
N ILE A 145 2.25 -7.23 -1.55
CA ILE A 145 2.98 -7.96 -0.51
C ILE A 145 4.35 -7.34 -0.30
N ILE A 146 4.62 -6.93 0.93
CA ILE A 146 5.90 -6.37 1.35
C ILE A 146 6.55 -7.35 2.33
N LEU A 147 7.69 -7.91 1.98
CA LEU A 147 8.54 -8.65 2.91
C LEU A 147 9.37 -7.66 3.72
N LYS A 148 9.45 -7.84 5.04
CA LYS A 148 10.26 -6.97 5.89
C LYS A 148 10.94 -7.77 6.98
N TRP A 149 12.24 -7.59 7.14
CA TRP A 149 12.97 -8.15 8.28
C TRP A 149 14.10 -7.22 8.72
N ALA A 150 14.62 -7.50 9.91
CA ALA A 150 15.85 -6.91 10.40
C ALA A 150 16.96 -7.97 10.42
N GLN A 151 18.17 -7.57 10.10
CA GLN A 151 19.35 -8.43 10.20
C GLN A 151 20.57 -7.66 10.69
N THR A 152 21.51 -8.37 11.29
CA THR A 152 22.84 -7.84 11.62
C THR A 152 23.67 -7.63 10.35
N ILE A 153 24.77 -6.88 10.43
CA ILE A 153 25.68 -6.66 9.29
C ILE A 153 26.24 -7.96 8.71
N ASP A 154 26.35 -9.00 9.53
CA ASP A 154 26.78 -10.34 9.13
C ASP A 154 25.63 -11.31 8.82
N GLY A 155 24.39 -10.76 8.65
CA GLY A 155 23.23 -11.45 8.07
C GLY A 155 22.47 -12.39 9.02
N PHE A 156 22.44 -12.13 10.32
CA PHE A 156 21.62 -12.87 11.27
C PHE A 156 20.35 -12.08 11.66
N MET A 157 19.20 -12.74 11.68
CA MET A 157 17.93 -12.13 12.05
C MET A 157 17.44 -12.51 13.45
N ASP A 158 18.03 -13.54 14.06
CA ASP A 158 17.75 -13.96 15.43
C ASP A 158 18.99 -14.64 16.02
N VAL A 159 19.04 -14.69 17.35
CA VAL A 159 20.06 -15.48 18.08
C VAL A 159 19.76 -16.97 17.96
N GLU A 160 20.72 -17.81 18.30
CA GLU A 160 20.49 -19.24 18.46
C GLU A 160 19.72 -19.49 19.76
N ARG A 161 18.46 -19.91 19.64
CA ARG A 161 17.58 -20.16 20.80
C ARG A 161 17.71 -21.62 21.25
N GLY A 162 18.16 -21.84 22.49
CA GLY A 162 18.10 -23.14 23.13
C GLY A 162 16.70 -23.41 23.73
N SER A 163 16.47 -24.66 24.18
CA SER A 163 15.20 -25.07 24.82
C SER A 163 14.85 -24.28 26.09
N ASP A 164 15.83 -23.66 26.73
CA ASP A 164 15.68 -22.96 28.01
C ASP A 164 15.72 -21.42 27.87
N THR A 165 15.69 -20.89 26.65
CA THR A 165 15.68 -19.44 26.44
C THR A 165 14.29 -18.90 26.71
N THR A 166 14.21 -17.95 27.65
CA THR A 166 12.99 -17.16 27.86
C THR A 166 12.66 -16.34 26.61
N PRO A 167 11.36 -16.14 26.28
CA PRO A 167 10.97 -15.27 25.17
C PRO A 167 11.55 -13.87 25.40
N GLU A 168 12.48 -13.48 24.59
CA GLU A 168 13.13 -12.18 24.63
C GLU A 168 13.34 -11.64 23.22
N SER A 169 13.01 -10.36 23.03
CA SER A 169 13.22 -9.69 21.74
C SER A 169 14.61 -9.06 21.70
N TYR A 170 15.44 -9.52 20.79
CA TYR A 170 16.76 -8.94 20.54
C TYR A 170 16.66 -7.83 19.50
N TRP A 171 17.00 -6.61 19.92
CA TRP A 171 16.92 -5.44 19.03
C TRP A 171 18.17 -5.37 18.15
N ILE A 172 18.01 -5.58 16.86
CA ILE A 172 19.08 -5.49 15.85
C ILE A 172 19.29 -4.06 15.41
N THR A 173 18.22 -3.27 15.36
CA THR A 173 18.22 -1.93 14.77
C THR A 173 17.90 -0.83 15.79
N ASN A 174 18.34 0.38 15.48
CA ASN A 174 18.16 1.55 16.32
C ASN A 174 16.68 2.02 16.41
N ARG A 175 16.41 3.02 17.27
CA ARG A 175 15.06 3.55 17.48
C ARG A 175 14.45 4.15 16.22
N SER A 176 15.24 4.78 15.36
CA SER A 176 14.75 5.42 14.13
C SER A 176 14.15 4.37 13.18
N LEU A 177 14.80 3.23 13.01
CA LEU A 177 14.27 2.13 12.19
C LEU A 177 13.05 1.46 12.83
N ARG A 178 12.94 1.43 14.16
CA ARG A 178 11.71 0.98 14.82
C ARG A 178 10.53 1.91 14.52
N ILE A 179 10.74 3.22 14.52
CA ILE A 179 9.69 4.19 14.11
C ILE A 179 9.32 3.97 12.64
N LEU A 180 10.30 3.74 11.76
CA LEU A 180 10.04 3.43 10.35
C LEU A 180 9.23 2.15 10.18
N ALA A 181 9.52 1.07 10.95
CA ALA A 181 8.71 -0.15 10.96
C ALA A 181 7.25 0.14 11.36
N HIS A 182 7.04 0.99 12.38
CA HIS A 182 5.70 1.39 12.79
C HIS A 182 4.99 2.26 11.75
N LYS A 183 5.73 3.11 11.03
CA LYS A 183 5.19 3.85 9.89
C LYS A 183 4.73 2.89 8.79
N MET A 184 5.51 1.87 8.44
CA MET A 184 5.10 0.85 7.47
C MET A 184 3.82 0.12 7.93
N ARG A 185 3.67 -0.18 9.22
CA ARG A 185 2.44 -0.76 9.77
C ARG A 185 1.23 0.17 9.70
N ASP A 186 1.45 1.48 9.79
CA ASP A 186 0.39 2.51 9.64
C ASP A 186 -0.10 2.60 8.18
N GLU A 187 0.78 2.31 7.24
CA GLU A 187 0.50 2.40 5.80
C GLU A 187 -0.17 1.14 5.21
N GLU A 188 -0.02 -0.04 5.88
CA GLU A 188 -0.49 -1.33 5.36
C GLU A 188 -1.75 -1.82 6.08
N GLN A 189 -2.62 -2.55 5.36
CA GLN A 189 -3.88 -3.04 5.92
C GLN A 189 -3.73 -4.28 6.79
N ALA A 190 -2.71 -5.11 6.55
CA ALA A 190 -2.45 -6.30 7.35
C ALA A 190 -0.95 -6.47 7.64
N ILE A 191 -0.68 -7.17 8.74
CA ILE A 191 0.66 -7.61 9.12
C ILE A 191 0.61 -9.11 9.41
N LEU A 192 1.59 -9.85 8.89
CA LEU A 192 1.69 -11.30 9.03
C LEU A 192 3.02 -11.71 9.66
N VAL A 193 2.96 -12.64 10.59
CA VAL A 193 4.13 -13.38 11.11
C VAL A 193 3.87 -14.88 11.09
N GLY A 194 4.94 -15.68 11.08
CA GLY A 194 4.82 -17.13 11.26
C GLY A 194 4.56 -17.52 12.71
N TYR A 195 3.98 -18.71 12.91
CA TYR A 195 3.59 -19.22 14.23
C TYR A 195 4.75 -19.27 15.23
N ASN A 196 5.93 -19.71 14.80
CA ASN A 196 7.10 -19.77 15.69
C ASN A 196 7.51 -18.37 16.19
N THR A 197 7.46 -17.35 15.33
CA THR A 197 7.72 -15.96 15.74
C THR A 197 6.64 -15.48 16.71
N PHE A 198 5.38 -15.82 16.46
CA PHE A 198 4.27 -15.48 17.34
C PHE A 198 4.46 -16.07 18.75
N ILE A 199 4.82 -17.35 18.87
CA ILE A 199 5.00 -18.02 20.18
C ILE A 199 6.27 -17.54 20.89
N ASN A 200 7.39 -17.43 20.15
CA ASN A 200 8.69 -17.13 20.75
C ASN A 200 8.84 -15.66 21.18
N ASP A 201 8.32 -14.73 20.38
CA ASP A 201 8.53 -13.30 20.60
C ASP A 201 7.30 -12.63 21.24
N LYS A 202 6.14 -13.30 21.25
CA LYS A 202 4.84 -12.77 21.71
C LYS A 202 4.60 -11.33 21.21
N PRO A 203 4.76 -11.08 19.90
CA PRO A 203 4.77 -9.74 19.34
C PRO A 203 3.37 -9.14 19.35
N GLN A 204 3.25 -7.88 19.74
CA GLN A 204 1.96 -7.19 19.71
C GLN A 204 1.48 -6.87 18.28
N LEU A 205 2.40 -6.73 17.33
CA LEU A 205 2.14 -6.37 15.92
C LEU A 205 1.30 -5.09 15.73
N THR A 206 1.18 -4.28 16.77
CA THR A 206 0.45 -3.01 16.75
C THR A 206 1.33 -1.86 16.31
N ASN A 207 0.69 -0.80 15.82
CA ASN A 207 1.34 0.48 15.59
C ASN A 207 1.26 1.34 16.85
N ARG A 208 2.41 1.65 17.47
CA ARG A 208 2.51 2.40 18.74
C ARG A 208 3.38 3.64 18.67
N LEU A 209 4.23 3.72 17.63
CA LEU A 209 5.25 4.76 17.52
C LEU A 209 5.01 5.72 16.35
N PHE A 210 3.98 5.47 15.53
CA PHE A 210 3.67 6.30 14.38
C PHE A 210 2.19 6.21 14.03
N GLY A 211 1.56 7.33 13.66
CA GLY A 211 0.17 7.36 13.21
C GLY A 211 -0.84 6.75 14.19
N SER A 212 -2.01 6.37 13.66
CA SER A 212 -3.13 5.83 14.46
C SER A 212 -3.78 4.59 13.84
N HIS A 213 -3.46 4.26 12.59
CA HIS A 213 -4.01 3.08 11.94
C HIS A 213 -3.42 1.80 12.52
N GLN A 214 -4.25 0.79 12.74
CA GLN A 214 -3.83 -0.53 13.21
C GLN A 214 -4.06 -1.56 12.11
N PRO A 215 -3.00 -2.27 11.66
CA PRO A 215 -3.16 -3.33 10.67
C PRO A 215 -3.91 -4.54 11.25
N LEU A 216 -4.62 -5.28 10.40
CA LEU A 216 -5.12 -6.60 10.75
C LEU A 216 -3.94 -7.53 11.07
N ARG A 217 -3.92 -8.06 12.28
CA ARG A 217 -2.83 -8.92 12.76
C ARG A 217 -3.07 -10.37 12.38
N CYS A 218 -2.14 -10.95 11.61
CA CYS A 218 -2.26 -12.31 11.08
C CYS A 218 -1.10 -13.19 11.54
N VAL A 219 -1.39 -14.47 11.75
CA VAL A 219 -0.41 -15.51 12.06
C VAL A 219 -0.53 -16.65 11.07
N ALA A 220 0.56 -17.00 10.38
CA ALA A 220 0.64 -18.16 9.50
C ALA A 220 0.97 -19.42 10.30
N THR A 221 0.16 -20.47 10.17
CA THR A 221 0.33 -21.73 10.92
C THR A 221 0.01 -22.95 10.04
N SER A 222 0.81 -24.00 10.17
CA SER A 222 0.54 -25.31 9.52
C SER A 222 -0.52 -26.15 10.24
N THR A 223 -0.79 -25.83 11.49
CA THR A 223 -1.64 -26.65 12.34
C THR A 223 -3.04 -26.08 12.44
N SER A 224 -4.05 -26.95 12.23
CA SER A 224 -5.43 -26.74 12.68
C SER A 224 -5.56 -26.97 14.19
N GLU A 225 -4.45 -27.23 14.88
CA GLU A 225 -4.44 -27.49 16.31
C GLU A 225 -4.87 -26.25 17.10
N SER A 226 -5.63 -26.51 18.13
CA SER A 226 -6.16 -25.54 19.07
C SER A 226 -5.10 -24.50 19.46
N MET A 227 -5.43 -23.23 19.18
CA MET A 227 -4.62 -22.11 19.65
C MET A 227 -4.30 -22.30 21.14
N PRO A 228 -3.10 -21.96 21.58
CA PRO A 228 -2.81 -21.93 23.01
C PRO A 228 -3.90 -21.12 23.72
N GLU A 229 -4.44 -21.61 24.84
CA GLU A 229 -5.53 -20.95 25.58
C GLU A 229 -5.21 -19.48 25.86
N GLU A 230 -3.92 -19.18 26.10
CA GLU A 230 -3.39 -17.83 26.31
C GLU A 230 -3.60 -16.88 25.13
N THR A 231 -3.79 -17.41 23.90
CA THR A 231 -3.91 -16.62 22.67
C THR A 231 -5.36 -16.43 22.21
N GLN A 232 -6.31 -17.15 22.80
CA GLN A 232 -7.73 -17.10 22.41
C GLN A 232 -8.38 -15.73 22.64
N ASN A 233 -7.84 -14.91 23.53
CA ASN A 233 -8.30 -13.54 23.81
C ASN A 233 -7.57 -12.47 23.00
N LEU A 234 -6.64 -12.86 22.10
CA LEU A 234 -5.91 -11.93 21.26
C LEU A 234 -6.61 -11.78 19.92
N ASP A 235 -6.77 -10.55 19.47
CA ASP A 235 -7.39 -10.21 18.18
C ASP A 235 -6.42 -10.49 17.02
N PHE A 236 -6.16 -11.79 16.75
CA PHE A 236 -5.32 -12.27 15.65
C PHE A 236 -6.12 -13.16 14.70
N LEU A 237 -5.89 -12.98 13.40
CA LEU A 237 -6.39 -13.87 12.37
C LEU A 237 -5.37 -14.97 12.08
N PHE A 238 -5.70 -16.22 12.37
CA PHE A 238 -4.86 -17.37 12.04
C PHE A 238 -5.18 -17.86 10.63
N LEU A 239 -4.14 -18.04 9.83
CA LEU A 239 -4.20 -18.44 8.43
C LEU A 239 -3.34 -19.69 8.21
N ASN A 240 -3.68 -20.49 7.19
CA ASN A 240 -2.80 -21.58 6.75
C ASN A 240 -1.42 -21.03 6.36
N GLU A 241 -0.35 -21.82 6.52
CA GLU A 241 1.02 -21.37 6.23
C GLU A 241 1.34 -21.30 4.72
N GLU A 242 0.49 -21.88 3.85
CA GLU A 242 0.71 -21.88 2.40
C GLU A 242 0.47 -20.47 1.82
N PRO A 243 1.46 -19.86 1.12
CA PRO A 243 1.36 -18.49 0.65
C PRO A 243 0.10 -18.19 -0.19
N ASN A 244 -0.25 -19.08 -1.12
CA ASN A 244 -1.47 -18.90 -1.94
C ASN A 244 -2.75 -18.89 -1.11
N GLN A 245 -2.84 -19.72 -0.07
CA GLN A 245 -4.01 -19.76 0.80
C GLN A 245 -4.10 -18.49 1.65
N ILE A 246 -2.96 -17.99 2.15
CA ILE A 246 -2.90 -16.69 2.85
C ILE A 246 -3.38 -15.56 1.94
N ILE A 247 -2.87 -15.49 0.72
CA ILE A 247 -3.21 -14.46 -0.26
C ILE A 247 -4.71 -14.47 -0.57
N ASN A 248 -5.28 -15.65 -0.86
CA ASN A 248 -6.70 -15.79 -1.15
C ASN A 248 -7.56 -15.37 0.05
N ALA A 249 -7.20 -15.82 1.25
CA ALA A 249 -7.93 -15.46 2.47
C ALA A 249 -7.90 -13.94 2.77
N LEU A 250 -6.80 -13.25 2.46
CA LEU A 250 -6.69 -11.80 2.57
C LEU A 250 -7.47 -11.07 1.46
N TYR A 251 -7.39 -11.58 0.21
CA TYR A 251 -8.14 -11.02 -0.92
C TYR A 251 -9.65 -11.07 -0.69
N ASP A 252 -10.18 -12.21 -0.22
CA ASP A 252 -11.60 -12.38 0.10
C ASP A 252 -12.09 -11.42 1.19
N ARG A 253 -11.18 -11.03 2.11
CA ARG A 253 -11.42 -10.02 3.14
C ARG A 253 -11.24 -8.58 2.67
N LYS A 254 -10.97 -8.37 1.37
CA LYS A 254 -10.74 -7.05 0.74
C LYS A 254 -9.50 -6.34 1.29
N ILE A 255 -8.52 -7.08 1.75
CA ILE A 255 -7.22 -6.56 2.15
C ILE A 255 -6.37 -6.32 0.90
N GLN A 256 -5.97 -5.09 0.68
CA GLN A 256 -5.22 -4.66 -0.51
C GLN A 256 -3.71 -4.73 -0.31
N SER A 257 -3.24 -4.81 0.94
CA SER A 257 -1.81 -4.89 1.23
C SER A 257 -1.52 -5.63 2.52
N VAL A 258 -0.36 -6.29 2.55
CA VAL A 258 0.15 -7.00 3.71
C VAL A 258 1.66 -6.83 3.84
N ILE A 259 2.13 -6.54 5.07
CA ILE A 259 3.53 -6.60 5.42
C ILE A 259 3.82 -7.92 6.15
N ILE A 260 4.81 -8.68 5.68
CA ILE A 260 5.24 -9.95 6.26
C ILE A 260 6.53 -9.71 7.04
N GLU A 261 6.44 -9.74 8.36
CA GLU A 261 7.55 -9.40 9.26
C GLU A 261 8.32 -10.61 9.83
N GLY A 262 8.20 -11.77 9.22
CA GLY A 262 9.03 -12.91 9.62
C GLY A 262 8.19 -14.11 10.13
N GLY A 263 8.73 -15.23 10.76
CA GLY A 263 10.15 -15.58 10.78
C GLY A 263 10.72 -16.03 9.44
N ARG A 264 11.97 -16.49 9.49
CA ARG A 264 12.70 -16.88 8.29
C ARG A 264 11.92 -17.83 7.38
N LYS A 265 11.37 -18.92 7.89
CA LYS A 265 10.60 -19.91 7.11
C LYS A 265 9.46 -19.26 6.34
N THR A 266 8.68 -18.38 6.98
CA THR A 266 7.56 -17.67 6.33
C THR A 266 8.07 -16.79 5.19
N LEU A 267 9.12 -16.00 5.41
CA LEU A 267 9.72 -15.17 4.37
C LEU A 267 10.24 -16.01 3.20
N GLU A 268 10.96 -17.09 3.48
CA GLU A 268 11.49 -18.02 2.45
C GLU A 268 10.36 -18.67 1.64
N HIS A 269 9.21 -19.02 2.24
CA HIS A 269 8.06 -19.57 1.52
C HIS A 269 7.51 -18.56 0.50
N PHE A 270 7.37 -17.28 0.87
CA PHE A 270 6.90 -16.24 -0.06
C PHE A 270 7.93 -15.94 -1.15
N ILE A 271 9.24 -15.94 -0.82
CA ILE A 271 10.32 -15.77 -1.80
C ILE A 271 10.33 -16.94 -2.79
N ALA A 272 10.28 -18.18 -2.29
CA ALA A 272 10.30 -19.38 -3.14
C ALA A 272 9.06 -19.51 -4.04
N ALA A 273 7.90 -19.04 -3.57
CA ALA A 273 6.67 -19.01 -4.35
C ALA A 273 6.60 -17.83 -5.34
N ASP A 274 7.58 -16.93 -5.33
CA ASP A 274 7.60 -15.67 -6.11
C ASP A 274 6.36 -14.79 -5.84
N LEU A 275 5.84 -14.84 -4.62
CA LEU A 275 4.61 -14.15 -4.18
C LEU A 275 4.96 -12.97 -3.26
N TRP A 276 5.64 -11.98 -3.81
CA TRP A 276 5.99 -10.74 -3.14
C TRP A 276 6.20 -9.63 -4.17
N ASP A 277 6.08 -8.39 -3.75
CA ASP A 277 6.23 -7.21 -4.62
C ASP A 277 7.45 -6.39 -4.24
N GLU A 278 7.64 -6.17 -2.94
CA GLU A 278 8.78 -5.42 -2.38
C GLU A 278 9.38 -6.18 -1.20
N ALA A 279 10.68 -5.98 -0.99
CA ALA A 279 11.31 -6.35 0.27
C ALA A 279 12.06 -5.15 0.86
N VAL A 280 11.96 -5.01 2.19
CA VAL A 280 12.61 -3.95 2.95
C VAL A 280 13.43 -4.57 4.06
N VAL A 281 14.75 -4.49 3.92
CA VAL A 281 15.72 -5.09 4.83
C VAL A 281 16.35 -4.02 5.70
N PHE A 282 16.15 -4.12 7.01
CA PHE A 282 16.79 -3.27 7.99
C PHE A 282 18.09 -3.93 8.46
N GLU A 283 19.22 -3.31 8.20
CA GLU A 283 20.54 -3.82 8.57
C GLU A 283 21.12 -3.00 9.72
N GLY A 284 21.31 -3.68 10.86
CA GLY A 284 21.98 -3.10 12.02
C GLY A 284 23.49 -3.24 11.91
N ASN A 285 24.24 -2.40 12.64
CA ASN A 285 25.70 -2.39 12.66
C ASN A 285 26.32 -3.47 13.56
N GLN A 286 25.49 -4.29 14.24
CA GLN A 286 25.95 -5.35 15.12
C GLN A 286 26.41 -6.58 14.32
N SER A 287 27.37 -7.31 14.83
CA SER A 287 27.82 -8.62 14.32
C SER A 287 27.64 -9.66 15.42
N TRP A 288 26.87 -10.71 15.14
CA TRP A 288 26.59 -11.77 16.12
C TRP A 288 27.44 -13.03 15.94
N LYS A 289 28.03 -13.21 14.74
CA LYS A 289 28.88 -14.34 14.35
C LYS A 289 28.16 -15.71 14.32
N LYS A 290 27.07 -15.88 15.07
CA LYS A 290 26.22 -17.08 15.11
C LYS A 290 24.76 -16.69 15.37
N GLY A 291 23.84 -17.56 14.96
CA GLY A 291 22.40 -17.37 15.11
C GLY A 291 21.63 -17.86 13.90
N LEU A 292 20.36 -17.47 13.82
CA LEU A 292 19.50 -17.75 12.68
C LEU A 292 19.82 -16.77 11.54
N LYS A 293 20.31 -17.30 10.41
CA LYS A 293 20.55 -16.48 9.20
C LYS A 293 19.24 -15.92 8.65
N ALA A 294 19.30 -14.69 8.14
CA ALA A 294 18.21 -14.07 7.38
C ALA A 294 18.00 -14.78 6.03
N PRO A 295 16.82 -14.62 5.40
CA PRO A 295 16.61 -15.03 4.02
C PRO A 295 17.57 -14.32 3.07
N ILE A 296 17.92 -14.99 1.97
CA ILE A 296 18.79 -14.43 0.94
C ILE A 296 17.93 -14.02 -0.25
N LEU A 297 18.05 -12.76 -0.66
CA LEU A 297 17.56 -12.28 -1.94
C LEU A 297 18.75 -12.20 -2.91
N ASN A 298 18.72 -12.99 -3.98
CA ASN A 298 19.73 -12.94 -5.04
C ASN A 298 19.45 -11.78 -6.01
N LEU A 299 19.32 -10.57 -5.45
CA LEU A 299 18.98 -9.34 -6.17
C LEU A 299 19.84 -8.18 -5.63
N GLU A 300 20.17 -7.25 -6.49
CA GLU A 300 20.72 -5.97 -6.06
C GLU A 300 19.60 -5.08 -5.49
N PRO A 301 19.87 -4.32 -4.43
CA PRO A 301 18.89 -3.38 -3.88
C PRO A 301 18.59 -2.28 -4.90
N SER A 302 17.31 -1.96 -5.07
CA SER A 302 16.85 -0.87 -5.92
C SER A 302 17.11 0.52 -5.31
N ASP A 303 17.20 0.58 -3.99
CA ASP A 303 17.54 1.79 -3.23
C ASP A 303 18.19 1.42 -1.90
N VAL A 304 19.10 2.27 -1.41
CA VAL A 304 19.79 2.08 -0.13
C VAL A 304 19.78 3.41 0.62
N LYS A 305 19.29 3.38 1.86
CA LYS A 305 19.23 4.58 2.72
C LYS A 305 19.97 4.35 4.03
N GLU A 306 20.82 5.31 4.38
CA GLU A 306 21.52 5.32 5.65
C GLU A 306 20.68 5.99 6.74
N PHE A 307 20.63 5.36 7.92
CA PHE A 307 19.93 5.86 9.09
C PHE A 307 20.86 5.85 10.31
N ILE A 308 21.67 6.88 10.45
CA ILE A 308 22.71 7.02 11.47
C ILE A 308 23.76 5.91 11.30
N ASP A 309 23.64 4.83 12.06
CA ASP A 309 24.51 3.67 12.10
C ASP A 309 23.86 2.39 11.55
N ASN A 310 22.72 2.52 10.90
CA ASN A 310 21.96 1.43 10.30
C ASN A 310 21.65 1.72 8.84
N THR A 311 21.38 0.69 8.07
CA THR A 311 21.06 0.79 6.65
C THR A 311 19.69 0.18 6.37
N VAL A 312 18.94 0.76 5.45
CA VAL A 312 17.72 0.18 4.89
C VAL A 312 17.93 -0.11 3.42
N ARG A 313 17.76 -1.35 3.02
CA ARG A 313 17.84 -1.80 1.63
C ARG A 313 16.44 -2.10 1.11
N TYR A 314 16.10 -1.53 -0.02
CA TYR A 314 14.83 -1.74 -0.71
C TYR A 314 15.06 -2.64 -1.93
N TYR A 315 14.16 -3.58 -2.14
CA TYR A 315 14.19 -4.47 -3.29
C TYR A 315 12.80 -4.49 -3.95
N HIS A 316 12.78 -4.52 -5.27
CA HIS A 316 11.57 -4.80 -6.04
C HIS A 316 11.68 -6.19 -6.66
N ASN A 317 10.61 -6.96 -6.58
CA ASN A 317 10.55 -8.24 -7.26
C ASN A 317 10.45 -8.01 -8.78
N PRO A 318 11.41 -8.53 -9.59
CA PRO A 318 11.34 -8.37 -11.04
C PRO A 318 10.09 -8.98 -11.68
N SER A 319 9.52 -10.01 -11.06
CA SER A 319 8.28 -10.67 -11.52
C SER A 319 7.03 -9.85 -11.17
N SER A 320 7.10 -8.95 -10.19
CA SER A 320 5.99 -8.10 -9.78
C SER A 320 5.91 -6.83 -10.62
N GLN A 321 5.33 -6.95 -11.82
CA GLN A 321 5.28 -5.85 -12.78
C GLN A 321 3.88 -5.27 -12.87
N ILE A 322 3.44 -4.55 -11.84
CA ILE A 322 2.09 -3.94 -11.86
C ILE A 322 1.89 -2.96 -13.02
N PHE A 323 2.94 -2.26 -13.46
CA PHE A 323 2.86 -1.39 -14.62
C PHE A 323 2.58 -2.17 -15.91
N ASN A 324 3.25 -3.31 -16.12
CA ASN A 324 3.01 -4.18 -17.26
C ASN A 324 1.62 -4.83 -17.19
N ALA A 325 1.19 -5.26 -16.00
CA ALA A 325 -0.15 -5.81 -15.79
C ALA A 325 -1.23 -4.76 -16.11
N TYR A 326 -1.04 -3.50 -15.68
CA TYR A 326 -1.94 -2.40 -15.99
C TYR A 326 -2.02 -2.15 -17.50
N THR A 327 -0.87 -2.05 -18.18
CA THR A 327 -0.84 -1.80 -19.62
C THR A 327 -1.47 -2.94 -20.44
N GLN A 328 -1.36 -4.18 -19.97
CA GLN A 328 -2.04 -5.33 -20.58
C GLN A 328 -3.55 -5.33 -20.31
N TYR A 329 -3.98 -4.92 -19.13
CA TYR A 329 -5.38 -4.86 -18.75
C TYR A 329 -6.20 -3.88 -19.58
N PHE A 330 -5.58 -2.78 -20.04
CA PHE A 330 -6.24 -1.72 -20.82
C PHE A 330 -5.95 -1.77 -22.34
N LYS A 331 -5.25 -2.81 -22.82
CA LYS A 331 -5.12 -3.13 -24.27
C LYS A 331 -6.34 -3.89 -24.76
#